data_92a13174d3d77c0f97ae9d00dbca43d7
#
_entry.id   92a13174d3d77c0f97ae9d00dbca43d7
#
_cell.length_a   1.000
_cell.length_b   1.000
_cell.length_c   1.000
_cell.angle_alpha   90.00
_cell.angle_beta   90.00
_cell.angle_gamma   90.00
#
_symmetry.space_group_name_H-M   'P 1'
#
loop_
_entity.id
_entity.type
_entity.pdbx_description
1 polymer ?
#
loop_
_entity_poly.entity_id
_entity_poly.type
_entity_poly.pdbx_seq_one_letter_code
_entity_poly.pdbx_strand_id
1 'polypeptide(L)'
;IPSRKKCHSMHPGRDLHFFVARLGDRMPPMLTLIDGIYTLERGPGFDGRMRRSDLLVASADLLSVDLVGCRLLGHQPEDVPHLSLAAGNRNRPADLSDVEVCGVPVEEAASYHDFDFPYTVNEDCSVPVPLAKQGLKGIYYRKYDLSMCTYCSGLNGIILTAIRYAWKGEPWDRVEVLTGKSVKPTPGMNKTILLGQCIIKAN
;
A
#
# COMPACT_ATOMS: atom_id res chain seq x y z
N ILE A 1 -14.64 -14.98 -9.20
CA ILE A 1 -13.79 -14.23 -8.25
C ILE A 1 -13.42 -15.17 -7.11
N PRO A 2 -12.12 -15.33 -6.78
CA PRO A 2 -11.71 -16.20 -5.68
C PRO A 2 -12.29 -15.68 -4.34
N SER A 3 -12.66 -16.59 -3.46
CA SER A 3 -13.14 -16.20 -2.13
C SER A 3 -12.02 -15.50 -1.33
N ARG A 4 -12.39 -14.64 -0.37
CA ARG A 4 -11.43 -13.99 0.55
C ARG A 4 -10.48 -15.01 1.20
N LYS A 5 -10.98 -16.17 1.62
CA LYS A 5 -10.18 -17.25 2.19
C LYS A 5 -9.10 -17.75 1.21
N LYS A 6 -9.44 -17.84 -0.07
CA LYS A 6 -8.52 -18.27 -1.13
C LYS A 6 -7.46 -17.20 -1.40
N CYS A 7 -7.84 -15.92 -1.43
CA CYS A 7 -6.89 -14.81 -1.53
C CYS A 7 -5.94 -14.78 -0.33
N HIS A 8 -6.44 -14.95 0.88
CA HIS A 8 -5.58 -15.04 2.08
C HIS A 8 -4.61 -16.21 2.06
N SER A 9 -4.98 -17.35 1.45
CA SER A 9 -4.08 -18.50 1.33
C SER A 9 -2.92 -18.28 0.36
N MET A 10 -3.01 -17.27 -0.50
CA MET A 10 -1.95 -16.90 -1.45
C MET A 10 -0.84 -16.04 -0.80
N HIS A 11 -1.10 -15.44 0.35
CA HIS A 11 -0.16 -14.51 0.98
C HIS A 11 1.00 -15.13 1.78
N PRO A 12 0.89 -16.24 2.49
CA PRO A 12 2.01 -16.77 3.25
C PRO A 12 3.05 -17.43 2.36
N GLY A 13 4.25 -16.88 2.29
CA GLY A 13 5.38 -17.45 1.56
C GLY A 13 5.24 -17.49 0.04
N ARG A 14 4.27 -16.75 -0.52
CA ARG A 14 4.07 -16.65 -1.96
C ARG A 14 4.25 -15.22 -2.43
N ASP A 15 4.85 -15.06 -3.60
CA ASP A 15 5.09 -13.78 -4.22
C ASP A 15 3.78 -13.18 -4.77
N LEU A 16 3.27 -12.14 -4.09
CA LEU A 16 2.06 -11.45 -4.49
C LEU A 16 2.20 -10.79 -5.86
N HIS A 17 3.37 -10.21 -6.15
CA HIS A 17 3.63 -9.56 -7.42
C HIS A 17 3.53 -10.54 -8.59
N PHE A 18 4.05 -11.76 -8.41
CA PHE A 18 3.90 -12.82 -9.38
C PHE A 18 2.41 -13.13 -9.66
N PHE A 19 1.59 -13.25 -8.61
CA PHE A 19 0.17 -13.55 -8.79
C PHE A 19 -0.61 -12.40 -9.43
N VAL A 20 -0.28 -11.15 -9.13
CA VAL A 20 -0.89 -9.97 -9.76
C VAL A 20 -0.57 -9.95 -11.25
N ALA A 21 0.70 -10.13 -11.63
CA ALA A 21 1.12 -10.21 -13.03
C ALA A 21 0.38 -11.34 -13.78
N ARG A 22 0.33 -12.55 -13.19
CA ARG A 22 -0.36 -13.72 -13.76
C ARG A 22 -1.87 -13.54 -13.88
N LEU A 23 -2.48 -12.76 -12.99
CA LEU A 23 -3.91 -12.44 -13.11
C LEU A 23 -4.15 -11.60 -14.36
N GLY A 24 -3.34 -10.57 -14.61
CA GLY A 24 -3.39 -9.77 -15.83
C GLY A 24 -3.27 -10.59 -17.11
N ASP A 25 -2.41 -11.63 -17.12
CA ASP A 25 -2.23 -12.54 -18.26
C ASP A 25 -3.47 -13.43 -18.53
N ARG A 26 -4.38 -13.54 -17.58
CA ARG A 26 -5.60 -14.38 -17.68
C ARG A 26 -6.87 -13.56 -17.90
N MET A 27 -6.75 -12.23 -17.94
CA MET A 27 -7.91 -11.38 -18.23
C MET A 27 -8.27 -11.50 -19.72
N PRO A 28 -9.57 -11.55 -20.05
CA PRO A 28 -10.00 -11.51 -21.45
C PRO A 28 -9.70 -10.15 -22.07
N PRO A 29 -9.69 -10.04 -23.41
CA PRO A 29 -9.64 -8.73 -24.07
C PRO A 29 -10.71 -7.81 -23.50
N MET A 30 -10.31 -6.59 -23.09
CA MET A 30 -11.21 -5.64 -22.44
C MET A 30 -10.77 -4.21 -22.72
N LEU A 31 -11.70 -3.28 -22.63
CA LEU A 31 -11.37 -1.87 -22.51
C LEU A 31 -11.15 -1.57 -21.01
N THR A 32 -9.99 -1.07 -20.70
CA THR A 32 -9.63 -0.64 -19.34
C THR A 32 -9.71 0.87 -19.26
N LEU A 33 -10.34 1.38 -18.20
CA LEU A 33 -10.44 2.81 -17.90
C LEU A 33 -9.95 3.04 -16.48
N ILE A 34 -8.98 3.93 -16.31
CA ILE A 34 -8.57 4.44 -15.00
C ILE A 34 -9.27 5.79 -14.77
N ASP A 35 -10.03 5.87 -13.70
CA ASP A 35 -10.54 7.13 -13.17
C ASP A 35 -9.45 7.74 -12.28
N GLY A 36 -8.79 8.76 -12.80
CA GLY A 36 -7.77 9.54 -12.12
C GLY A 36 -8.22 11.00 -11.87
N ILE A 37 -9.54 11.28 -11.80
CA ILE A 37 -10.03 12.61 -11.44
C ILE A 37 -9.48 12.99 -10.06
N TYR A 38 -9.52 12.05 -9.14
CA TYR A 38 -8.85 12.15 -7.85
C TYR A 38 -7.92 10.97 -7.66
N THR A 39 -6.70 11.27 -7.25
CA THR A 39 -5.67 10.28 -6.93
C THR A 39 -5.33 10.32 -5.45
N LEU A 40 -4.81 9.24 -4.92
CA LEU A 40 -4.50 9.11 -3.49
C LEU A 40 -3.01 8.84 -3.30
N GLU A 41 -2.34 9.67 -2.53
CA GLU A 41 -0.98 9.42 -2.07
C GLU A 41 -0.95 8.89 -0.63
N ARG A 42 0.12 8.21 -0.27
CA ARG A 42 0.36 7.60 1.07
C ARG A 42 -0.66 6.54 1.47
N GLY A 43 -1.33 5.98 0.47
CA GLY A 43 -2.22 4.82 0.62
C GLY A 43 -3.56 5.12 1.31
N PRO A 44 -4.40 4.08 1.47
CA PRO A 44 -5.74 4.20 2.03
C PRO A 44 -5.76 4.35 3.55
N GLY A 45 -4.60 4.51 4.17
CA GLY A 45 -4.47 4.54 5.61
C GLY A 45 -4.71 5.91 6.23
N PHE A 46 -4.31 6.01 7.45
CA PHE A 46 -4.50 7.14 8.35
C PHE A 46 -3.99 8.49 7.81
N ASP A 47 -2.90 8.48 7.04
CA ASP A 47 -2.23 9.67 6.50
C ASP A 47 -2.41 9.80 4.98
N GLY A 48 -3.41 9.13 4.42
CA GLY A 48 -3.74 9.26 3.01
C GLY A 48 -4.15 10.68 2.65
N ARG A 49 -3.67 11.18 1.50
CA ARG A 49 -3.97 12.50 1.00
C ARG A 49 -4.52 12.42 -0.42
N MET A 50 -5.72 12.92 -0.58
CA MET A 50 -6.36 13.02 -1.88
C MET A 50 -5.80 14.20 -2.66
N ARG A 51 -5.51 13.99 -3.94
CA ARG A 51 -5.11 15.03 -4.90
C ARG A 51 -6.07 15.03 -6.08
N ARG A 52 -6.42 16.21 -6.54
CA ARG A 52 -7.18 16.37 -7.76
C ARG A 52 -6.21 16.36 -8.94
N SER A 53 -6.37 15.40 -9.84
CA SER A 53 -5.50 15.20 -11.01
C SER A 53 -6.23 15.39 -12.33
N ASP A 54 -7.56 15.32 -12.34
CA ASP A 54 -8.43 15.55 -13.50
C ASP A 54 -8.05 14.73 -14.74
N LEU A 55 -7.63 13.47 -14.52
CA LEU A 55 -7.16 12.56 -15.54
C LEU A 55 -8.12 11.39 -15.76
N LEU A 56 -8.24 10.98 -17.02
CA LEU A 56 -8.82 9.70 -17.41
C LEU A 56 -7.83 9.00 -18.36
N VAL A 57 -7.56 7.73 -18.14
CA VAL A 57 -6.68 6.92 -18.97
C VAL A 57 -7.43 5.71 -19.45
N ALA A 58 -7.43 5.46 -20.76
CA ALA A 58 -8.11 4.30 -21.34
C ALA A 58 -7.23 3.58 -22.34
N SER A 59 -7.29 2.25 -22.37
CA SER A 59 -6.64 1.43 -23.38
C SER A 59 -7.34 0.07 -23.50
N ALA A 60 -7.25 -0.53 -24.67
CA ALA A 60 -7.60 -1.94 -24.89
C ALA A 60 -6.52 -2.90 -24.37
N ASP A 61 -5.31 -2.40 -24.04
CA ASP A 61 -4.23 -3.17 -23.43
C ASP A 61 -4.05 -2.82 -21.96
N LEU A 62 -4.33 -3.80 -21.10
CA LEU A 62 -4.27 -3.66 -19.66
C LEU A 62 -2.88 -3.26 -19.16
N LEU A 63 -1.81 -3.82 -19.74
CA LEU A 63 -0.45 -3.49 -19.30
C LEU A 63 -0.10 -2.05 -19.64
N SER A 64 -0.41 -1.58 -20.84
CA SER A 64 -0.15 -0.19 -21.26
C SER A 64 -0.85 0.81 -20.35
N VAL A 65 -2.11 0.54 -19.94
CA VAL A 65 -2.83 1.40 -18.99
C VAL A 65 -2.11 1.47 -17.63
N ASP A 66 -1.65 0.33 -17.12
CA ASP A 66 -0.97 0.28 -15.83
C ASP A 66 0.42 0.95 -15.87
N LEU A 67 1.18 0.77 -16.98
CA LEU A 67 2.47 1.45 -17.18
C LEU A 67 2.29 2.97 -17.24
N VAL A 68 1.31 3.44 -18.03
CA VAL A 68 0.99 4.89 -18.11
C VAL A 68 0.50 5.40 -16.76
N GLY A 69 -0.39 4.68 -16.09
CA GLY A 69 -0.87 5.06 -14.77
C GLY A 69 0.26 5.19 -13.75
N CYS A 70 1.23 4.29 -13.76
CA CYS A 70 2.42 4.36 -12.92
C CYS A 70 3.24 5.61 -13.19
N ARG A 71 3.49 5.95 -14.47
CA ARG A 71 4.21 7.17 -14.86
C ARG A 71 3.45 8.44 -14.46
N LEU A 72 2.14 8.47 -14.61
CA LEU A 72 1.30 9.60 -14.18
C LEU A 72 1.38 9.86 -12.67
N LEU A 73 1.59 8.80 -11.87
CA LEU A 73 1.84 8.93 -10.44
C LEU A 73 3.30 9.30 -10.10
N GLY A 74 4.14 9.53 -11.11
CA GLY A 74 5.53 9.97 -10.96
C GLY A 74 6.51 8.84 -10.61
N HIS A 75 6.12 7.58 -10.80
CA HIS A 75 6.96 6.42 -10.55
C HIS A 75 7.48 5.78 -11.84
N GLN A 76 8.56 5.02 -11.72
CA GLN A 76 9.07 4.21 -12.83
C GLN A 76 8.40 2.84 -12.81
N PRO A 77 7.78 2.39 -13.91
CA PRO A 77 7.14 1.07 -13.95
C PRO A 77 8.10 -0.08 -13.70
N GLU A 78 9.38 0.10 -14.04
CA GLU A 78 10.44 -0.89 -13.82
C GLU A 78 10.69 -1.15 -12.33
N ASP A 79 10.46 -0.16 -11.48
CA ASP A 79 10.60 -0.27 -10.02
C ASP A 79 9.39 -0.94 -9.37
N VAL A 80 8.32 -1.18 -10.14
CA VAL A 80 7.10 -1.85 -9.67
C VAL A 80 7.14 -3.34 -10.04
N PRO A 81 7.41 -4.26 -9.10
CA PRO A 81 7.75 -5.64 -9.41
C PRO A 81 6.70 -6.38 -10.24
N HIS A 82 5.40 -6.16 -10.02
CA HIS A 82 4.36 -6.83 -10.78
C HIS A 82 4.21 -6.26 -12.20
N LEU A 83 4.55 -5.00 -12.45
CA LEU A 83 4.58 -4.43 -13.80
C LEU A 83 5.74 -4.98 -14.60
N SER A 84 6.96 -5.00 -14.02
CA SER A 84 8.14 -5.61 -14.64
C SER A 84 7.90 -7.10 -14.97
N LEU A 85 7.29 -7.86 -14.06
CA LEU A 85 6.94 -9.26 -14.31
C LEU A 85 5.89 -9.41 -15.42
N ALA A 86 4.86 -8.54 -15.44
CA ALA A 86 3.82 -8.58 -16.47
C ALA A 86 4.37 -8.21 -17.86
N ALA A 87 5.27 -7.25 -17.93
CA ALA A 87 5.98 -6.88 -19.16
C ALA A 87 6.86 -8.04 -19.64
N GLY A 88 7.69 -8.63 -18.77
CA GLY A 88 8.52 -9.78 -19.09
C GLY A 88 7.72 -11.00 -19.57
N ASN A 89 6.58 -11.31 -18.94
CA ASN A 89 5.68 -12.38 -19.37
C ASN A 89 5.15 -12.21 -20.80
N ARG A 90 5.10 -10.97 -21.29
CA ARG A 90 4.59 -10.60 -22.63
C ARG A 90 5.69 -10.26 -23.61
N ASN A 91 6.97 -10.43 -23.24
CA ASN A 91 8.15 -10.01 -24.00
C ASN A 91 8.06 -8.53 -24.43
N ARG A 92 7.59 -7.67 -23.53
CA ARG A 92 7.48 -6.22 -23.71
C ARG A 92 8.44 -5.47 -22.77
N PRO A 93 8.88 -4.25 -23.14
CA PRO A 93 9.59 -3.38 -22.22
C PRO A 93 8.68 -2.99 -21.04
N ALA A 94 9.27 -2.71 -19.89
CA ALA A 94 8.53 -2.23 -18.72
C ALA A 94 8.40 -0.69 -18.71
N ASP A 95 9.16 0.00 -19.56
CA ASP A 95 9.01 1.43 -19.82
C ASP A 95 7.86 1.71 -20.83
N LEU A 96 7.71 2.93 -21.30
CA LEU A 96 6.69 3.29 -22.29
C LEU A 96 7.19 3.24 -23.74
N SER A 97 8.34 2.63 -24.02
CA SER A 97 8.97 2.71 -25.35
C SER A 97 8.17 2.04 -26.46
N ASP A 98 7.26 1.14 -26.12
CA ASP A 98 6.35 0.47 -27.06
C ASP A 98 4.88 0.94 -26.94
N VAL A 99 4.63 2.03 -26.20
CA VAL A 99 3.29 2.56 -25.95
C VAL A 99 3.11 3.90 -26.65
N GLU A 100 2.16 3.98 -27.56
CA GLU A 100 1.70 5.24 -28.13
C GLU A 100 0.64 5.88 -27.22
N VAL A 101 0.94 7.09 -26.72
CA VAL A 101 0.02 7.84 -25.88
C VAL A 101 -0.63 8.95 -26.70
N CYS A 102 -1.96 8.92 -26.80
CA CYS A 102 -2.77 9.95 -27.45
C CYS A 102 -3.40 10.86 -26.39
N GLY A 103 -3.46 12.15 -26.68
CA GLY A 103 -4.05 13.16 -25.80
C GLY A 103 -2.98 13.97 -25.08
N VAL A 104 -3.11 14.15 -23.77
CA VAL A 104 -2.13 14.92 -22.97
C VAL A 104 -0.84 14.11 -22.82
N PRO A 105 0.32 14.69 -23.10
CA PRO A 105 1.60 14.03 -22.87
C PRO A 105 1.78 13.59 -21.41
N VAL A 106 2.34 12.40 -21.21
CA VAL A 106 2.51 11.84 -19.85
C VAL A 106 3.36 12.78 -18.99
N GLU A 107 4.40 13.36 -19.54
CA GLU A 107 5.34 14.25 -18.85
C GLU A 107 4.68 15.54 -18.34
N GLU A 108 3.66 16.02 -19.04
CA GLU A 108 2.88 17.19 -18.63
C GLU A 108 1.85 16.87 -17.54
N ALA A 109 1.29 15.65 -17.59
CA ALA A 109 0.26 15.20 -16.68
C ALA A 109 0.82 14.54 -15.42
N ALA A 110 2.06 14.05 -15.47
CA ALA A 110 2.67 13.31 -14.37
C ALA A 110 2.90 14.19 -13.13
N SER A 111 2.65 13.62 -11.97
CA SER A 111 2.85 14.29 -10.70
C SER A 111 3.26 13.26 -9.65
N TYR A 112 4.40 13.46 -8.99
CA TYR A 112 4.89 12.53 -8.00
C TYR A 112 3.87 12.35 -6.84
N HIS A 113 3.52 11.10 -6.59
CA HIS A 113 2.66 10.67 -5.49
C HIS A 113 3.49 9.86 -4.50
N ASP A 114 3.49 10.31 -3.26
CA ASP A 114 4.14 9.59 -2.19
C ASP A 114 3.38 8.27 -1.91
N PHE A 115 4.04 7.12 -2.01
CA PHE A 115 3.40 5.82 -1.74
C PHE A 115 3.56 5.38 -0.29
N ASP A 116 4.33 6.12 0.49
CA ASP A 116 4.61 5.81 1.88
C ASP A 116 4.34 7.02 2.78
N PHE A 117 3.95 6.79 4.01
CA PHE A 117 3.74 7.86 4.97
C PHE A 117 4.86 7.94 6.00
N PRO A 118 5.20 9.16 6.47
CA PRO A 118 6.27 9.36 7.41
C PRO A 118 5.93 8.74 8.77
N TYR A 119 6.92 8.01 9.31
CA TYR A 119 6.83 7.33 10.59
C TYR A 119 7.93 7.83 11.52
N THR A 120 7.63 7.93 12.80
CA THR A 120 8.63 8.23 13.81
C THR A 120 8.95 6.97 14.60
N VAL A 121 10.23 6.77 14.87
CA VAL A 121 10.73 5.70 15.76
C VAL A 121 11.73 6.34 16.69
N ASN A 122 11.43 6.36 17.98
CA ASN A 122 12.31 6.87 19.02
C ASN A 122 12.13 6.05 20.31
N GLU A 123 12.85 6.41 21.37
CA GLU A 123 12.78 5.71 22.65
C GLU A 123 11.39 5.75 23.30
N ASP A 124 10.62 6.80 23.02
CA ASP A 124 9.32 7.03 23.63
C ASP A 124 8.14 6.44 22.83
N CYS A 125 8.28 6.28 21.51
CA CYS A 125 7.19 5.78 20.67
C CYS A 125 7.66 5.33 19.28
N SER A 126 6.77 4.57 18.61
CA SER A 126 6.86 4.25 17.19
C SER A 126 5.46 4.37 16.58
N VAL A 127 5.18 5.48 15.93
CA VAL A 127 3.85 5.80 15.37
C VAL A 127 3.99 6.68 14.13
N PRO A 128 2.95 6.79 13.29
CA PRO A 128 2.92 7.80 12.23
C PRO A 128 3.19 9.21 12.77
N VAL A 129 3.95 10.00 12.01
CA VAL A 129 4.35 11.37 12.41
C VAL A 129 3.17 12.25 12.86
N PRO A 130 1.98 12.22 12.23
CA PRO A 130 0.84 13.00 12.72
C PRO A 130 0.40 12.66 14.15
N LEU A 131 0.55 11.41 14.57
CA LEU A 131 0.26 10.98 15.94
C LEU A 131 1.39 11.40 16.91
N ALA A 132 2.63 11.26 16.49
CA ALA A 132 3.77 11.73 17.29
C ALA A 132 3.69 13.24 17.56
N LYS A 133 3.29 14.04 16.56
CA LYS A 133 3.07 15.49 16.70
C LYS A 133 1.98 15.87 17.71
N GLN A 134 1.08 14.94 18.03
CA GLN A 134 0.08 15.13 19.10
C GLN A 134 0.62 14.80 20.49
N GLY A 135 1.88 14.37 20.58
CA GLY A 135 2.53 14.06 21.83
C GLY A 135 2.29 12.65 22.35
N LEU A 136 1.81 11.71 21.53
CA LEU A 136 1.67 10.31 21.94
C LEU A 136 3.03 9.75 22.35
N LYS A 137 3.09 9.14 23.53
CA LYS A 137 4.28 8.50 24.09
C LYS A 137 3.94 7.14 24.69
N GLY A 138 4.94 6.27 24.77
CA GLY A 138 4.81 4.95 25.38
C GLY A 138 4.03 3.95 24.55
N ILE A 139 3.67 4.29 23.30
CA ILE A 139 3.03 3.39 22.35
C ILE A 139 3.97 3.08 21.17
N TYR A 140 4.06 1.80 20.84
CA TYR A 140 4.89 1.26 19.78
C TYR A 140 4.00 0.58 18.75
N TYR A 141 3.44 1.39 17.85
CA TYR A 141 2.66 0.91 16.72
C TYR A 141 3.59 0.83 15.52
N ARG A 142 4.26 -0.30 15.36
CA ARG A 142 5.26 -0.48 14.31
C ARG A 142 4.66 -0.33 12.93
N LYS A 143 5.44 0.28 12.04
CA LYS A 143 5.12 0.26 10.62
C LYS A 143 4.99 -1.18 10.16
N TYR A 144 3.91 -1.44 9.46
CA TYR A 144 3.61 -2.77 8.94
C TYR A 144 4.60 -3.21 7.86
N ASP A 145 4.78 -4.50 7.74
CA ASP A 145 5.58 -5.09 6.67
C ASP A 145 4.78 -5.24 5.35
N LEU A 146 5.48 -5.56 4.27
CA LEU A 146 4.90 -5.78 2.94
C LEU A 146 3.91 -6.96 2.87
N SER A 147 3.78 -7.76 3.93
CA SER A 147 2.83 -8.86 4.01
C SER A 147 1.42 -8.43 4.42
N MET A 148 1.22 -7.15 4.75
CA MET A 148 -0.08 -6.64 5.16
C MET A 148 -1.04 -6.57 3.98
N CYS A 149 -2.20 -7.21 4.11
CA CYS A 149 -3.23 -7.15 3.08
C CYS A 149 -4.15 -5.92 3.24
N THR A 150 -4.90 -5.59 2.21
CA THR A 150 -5.85 -4.46 2.18
C THR A 150 -6.82 -4.44 3.36
N TYR A 151 -7.23 -5.62 3.86
CA TYR A 151 -8.12 -5.71 5.02
C TYR A 151 -7.44 -5.18 6.29
N CYS A 152 -6.21 -5.60 6.57
CA CYS A 152 -5.45 -5.12 7.71
C CYS A 152 -5.03 -3.65 7.52
N SER A 153 -4.76 -3.21 6.29
CA SER A 153 -4.48 -1.81 5.97
C SER A 153 -5.64 -0.90 6.38
N GLY A 154 -6.87 -1.23 5.98
CA GLY A 154 -8.05 -0.50 6.42
C GLY A 154 -8.26 -0.52 7.93
N LEU A 155 -8.06 -1.70 8.56
CA LEU A 155 -8.18 -1.84 10.01
C LEU A 155 -7.15 -1.00 10.77
N ASN A 156 -5.90 -0.89 10.26
CA ASN A 156 -4.88 -0.03 10.85
C ASN A 156 -5.31 1.43 10.89
N GLY A 157 -5.89 1.96 9.83
CA GLY A 157 -6.40 3.33 9.80
C GLY A 157 -7.45 3.58 10.89
N ILE A 158 -8.39 2.65 11.05
CA ILE A 158 -9.42 2.73 12.09
C ILE A 158 -8.80 2.70 13.49
N ILE A 159 -7.88 1.79 13.74
CA ILE A 159 -7.24 1.61 15.05
C ILE A 159 -6.36 2.81 15.41
N LEU A 160 -5.56 3.32 14.48
CA LEU A 160 -4.76 4.54 14.73
C LEU A 160 -5.65 5.74 15.03
N THR A 161 -6.78 5.85 14.35
CA THR A 161 -7.79 6.88 14.63
C THR A 161 -8.40 6.68 16.03
N ALA A 162 -8.76 5.46 16.39
CA ALA A 162 -9.29 5.15 17.72
C ALA A 162 -8.28 5.46 18.84
N ILE A 163 -7.01 5.11 18.64
CA ILE A 163 -5.91 5.45 19.55
C ILE A 163 -5.84 6.97 19.74
N ARG A 164 -5.88 7.72 18.65
CA ARG A 164 -5.87 9.18 18.67
C ARG A 164 -6.98 9.77 19.53
N TYR A 165 -8.20 9.28 19.39
CA TYR A 165 -9.35 9.77 20.16
C TYR A 165 -9.37 9.26 21.61
N ALA A 166 -8.84 8.08 21.86
CA ALA A 166 -8.79 7.50 23.21
C ALA A 166 -7.72 8.14 24.08
N TRP A 167 -6.65 8.67 23.48
CA TRP A 167 -5.54 9.26 24.23
C TRP A 167 -5.97 10.56 24.93
N LYS A 168 -5.61 10.68 26.22
CA LYS A 168 -6.01 11.80 27.08
C LYS A 168 -4.83 12.65 27.55
N GLY A 169 -3.63 12.47 26.93
CA GLY A 169 -2.43 13.24 27.28
C GLY A 169 -1.43 12.49 28.16
N GLU A 170 -1.83 11.40 28.80
CA GLU A 170 -0.94 10.60 29.62
C GLU A 170 -0.11 9.62 28.78
N PRO A 171 1.20 9.48 29.04
CA PRO A 171 2.02 8.46 28.38
C PRO A 171 1.46 7.05 28.61
N TRP A 172 1.47 6.22 27.61
CA TRP A 172 1.16 4.81 27.77
C TRP A 172 2.40 4.07 28.27
N ASP A 173 2.17 3.00 29.03
CA ASP A 173 3.26 2.24 29.64
C ASP A 173 3.71 1.11 28.71
N ARG A 174 4.58 1.43 27.74
CA ARG A 174 5.23 0.47 26.82
C ARG A 174 4.25 -0.52 26.19
N VAL A 175 3.22 0.02 25.56
CA VAL A 175 2.21 -0.76 24.83
C VAL A 175 2.63 -0.93 23.39
N GLU A 176 2.77 -2.17 22.93
CA GLU A 176 3.08 -2.50 21.55
C GLU A 176 1.84 -2.97 20.79
N VAL A 177 1.67 -2.49 19.57
CA VAL A 177 0.63 -2.97 18.64
C VAL A 177 1.30 -3.53 17.40
N LEU A 178 1.04 -4.79 17.11
CA LEU A 178 1.63 -5.51 15.98
C LEU A 178 0.58 -5.92 14.96
N THR A 179 0.92 -5.77 13.70
CA THR A 179 0.13 -6.24 12.56
C THR A 179 1.08 -6.76 11.46
N GLY A 180 0.57 -7.61 10.57
CA GLY A 180 1.38 -8.27 9.55
C GLY A 180 1.54 -9.76 9.81
N LYS A 181 2.50 -10.41 9.15
CA LYS A 181 2.70 -11.87 9.25
C LYS A 181 4.05 -12.26 9.82
N SER A 182 5.05 -11.43 9.62
CA SER A 182 6.45 -11.71 9.97
C SER A 182 6.93 -11.00 11.23
N VAL A 183 6.12 -10.07 11.75
CA VAL A 183 6.48 -9.28 12.94
C VAL A 183 6.34 -10.13 14.21
N LYS A 184 7.32 -10.03 15.09
CA LYS A 184 7.33 -10.73 16.40
C LYS A 184 7.26 -9.71 17.55
N PRO A 185 6.69 -10.10 18.70
CA PRO A 185 6.70 -9.28 19.91
C PRO A 185 8.10 -8.85 20.30
N THR A 186 8.21 -7.61 20.78
CA THR A 186 9.46 -7.07 21.28
C THR A 186 9.63 -7.45 22.74
N PRO A 187 10.79 -8.02 23.14
CA PRO A 187 11.08 -8.26 24.54
C PRO A 187 11.01 -6.98 25.37
N GLY A 188 10.47 -7.08 26.57
CA GLY A 188 10.40 -5.97 27.52
C GLY A 188 9.24 -4.98 27.31
N MET A 189 8.30 -5.25 26.41
CA MET A 189 7.03 -4.52 26.36
C MET A 189 6.11 -4.96 27.49
N ASN A 190 5.41 -3.99 28.10
CA ASN A 190 4.47 -4.30 29.19
C ASN A 190 3.17 -4.91 28.65
N LYS A 191 2.80 -4.53 27.43
CA LYS A 191 1.62 -5.09 26.77
C LYS A 191 1.83 -5.17 25.27
N THR A 192 1.57 -6.34 24.68
CA THR A 192 1.54 -6.53 23.22
C THR A 192 0.13 -6.82 22.78
N ILE A 193 -0.35 -6.05 21.81
CA ILE A 193 -1.65 -6.21 21.17
C ILE A 193 -1.42 -6.76 19.77
N LEU A 194 -1.93 -7.95 19.48
CA LEU A 194 -1.86 -8.57 18.17
C LEU A 194 -3.10 -8.20 17.36
N LEU A 195 -2.90 -7.50 16.25
CA LEU A 195 -3.98 -6.96 15.44
C LEU A 195 -4.10 -7.71 14.11
N GLY A 196 -5.12 -8.54 14.02
CA GLY A 196 -5.41 -9.32 12.81
C GLY A 196 -5.14 -10.81 12.97
N GLN A 197 -5.89 -11.61 12.22
CA GLN A 197 -5.85 -13.07 12.33
C GLN A 197 -4.49 -13.68 11.96
N CYS A 198 -3.77 -13.04 11.02
CA CYS A 198 -2.47 -13.56 10.56
C CYS A 198 -1.40 -13.43 11.65
N ILE A 199 -1.33 -12.27 12.32
CA ILE A 199 -0.35 -12.04 13.38
C ILE A 199 -0.64 -12.92 14.61
N ILE A 200 -1.92 -13.13 14.95
CA ILE A 200 -2.34 -14.03 16.04
C ILE A 200 -1.89 -15.46 15.77
N LYS A 201 -1.98 -15.93 14.52
CA LYS A 201 -1.56 -17.29 14.15
C LYS A 201 -0.04 -17.45 14.05
N ALA A 202 0.69 -16.38 13.86
CA ALA A 202 2.16 -16.38 13.70
C ALA A 202 2.90 -16.26 15.04
N ASN A 203 2.23 -15.90 16.11
CA ASN A 203 2.72 -15.70 17.48
C ASN A 203 1.88 -16.47 18.50
#